data_68345e799ccb70bc12eb893e54704898
#
_entry.id   68345e799ccb70bc12eb893e54704898
#
_cell.length_a   1.000
_cell.length_b   1.000
_cell.length_c   1.000
_cell.angle_alpha   90.00
_cell.angle_beta   90.00
_cell.angle_gamma   90.00
#
_symmetry.space_group_name_H-M   'P 1'
#
loop_
_entity.id
_entity.type
_entity.pdbx_description
1 polymer ?
#
loop_
_entity_poly.entity_id
_entity_poly.type
_entity_poly.pdbx_seq_one_letter_code
_entity_poly.pdbx_strand_id
1 'polypeptide(L)'
;MSTHYDAIIIGSGHNGLVAACYLALSGKKVIILEKNDYIGGATTSIEAFKGVDARLSRYSYLVSLLPDQIIRDLSLNFTTISRTVSSYTPYFDDEGDKGLLINRNFDEETKESLSLLTGNDEESLAWQNFYSSVLEFAQVVAPTMLQPLPTESEIQELVDPLTWIELVENTLGQTLHDNFFDDLVKGVVLTDGLIGTFTGANDHAANKCFLYHLIGNGTGEWKVPQGGMGALVAELVRRCDELGVEIKTNVEVTSLQEEGSSILVTTQDQVLRAKIALANCSPQVLEKISGIPAPKLRDGSQLKINMVLQKLPELKSGIDPRVAFAGTFHINESYFQLERAFEEARSGKIPTEIPSEMYCHTLTDPSILSPELNARGFHTLTLFALHTPASLFDKDHDAVKEEVVKRILSGLNDYLVRPISEYLALDEDGAPCIEAKTPQELEQAIGLPRGNIFHGDLQFPWKVNGDPRKWGVETNSQRILIAGSGAVRGGGVSGIAGHNAAMAALETLKNLP
;
A
#
# COMPACT_ATOMS: atom_id res chain seq x y z
N MET A 1 -2.06 10.85 40.41
CA MET A 1 -2.34 9.40 40.33
C MET A 1 -1.85 8.94 38.97
N SER A 2 -0.89 8.01 38.88
CA SER A 2 -0.45 7.51 37.58
C SER A 2 -1.59 6.71 36.95
N THR A 3 -2.08 7.16 35.79
CA THR A 3 -3.16 6.46 35.09
C THR A 3 -2.58 5.15 34.55
N HIS A 4 -3.09 4.02 35.03
CA HIS A 4 -2.66 2.69 34.57
C HIS A 4 -3.54 2.22 33.43
N TYR A 5 -2.89 1.77 32.33
CA TYR A 5 -3.53 1.13 31.19
C TYR A 5 -3.13 -0.35 31.13
N ASP A 6 -3.96 -1.18 30.50
CA ASP A 6 -3.53 -2.53 30.14
C ASP A 6 -2.60 -2.48 28.93
N ALA A 7 -2.91 -1.63 27.93
CA ALA A 7 -2.09 -1.43 26.75
C ALA A 7 -1.99 0.06 26.37
N ILE A 8 -0.80 0.45 25.91
CA ILE A 8 -0.54 1.73 25.23
C ILE A 8 -0.15 1.44 23.78
N ILE A 9 -0.79 2.12 22.83
CA ILE A 9 -0.49 2.01 21.40
C ILE A 9 0.18 3.30 20.93
N ILE A 10 1.30 3.17 20.20
CA ILE A 10 2.10 4.28 19.73
C ILE A 10 1.85 4.46 18.25
N GLY A 11 1.13 5.52 17.89
CA GLY A 11 0.69 5.85 16.56
C GLY A 11 -0.74 5.39 16.24
N SER A 12 -1.53 6.31 15.67
CA SER A 12 -2.95 6.15 15.36
C SER A 12 -3.22 5.72 13.91
N GLY A 13 -2.26 5.13 13.20
CA GLY A 13 -2.49 4.53 11.89
C GLY A 13 -3.51 3.37 11.98
N HIS A 14 -4.10 2.97 10.85
CA HIS A 14 -5.18 1.97 10.80
C HIS A 14 -4.88 0.68 11.58
N ASN A 15 -3.65 0.17 11.54
CA ASN A 15 -3.26 -1.02 12.31
C ASN A 15 -3.33 -0.77 13.83
N GLY A 16 -2.89 0.39 14.31
CA GLY A 16 -2.99 0.77 15.72
C GLY A 16 -4.45 0.89 16.19
N LEU A 17 -5.31 1.47 15.36
CA LEU A 17 -6.75 1.56 15.63
C LEU A 17 -7.41 0.17 15.68
N VAL A 18 -7.07 -0.72 14.74
CA VAL A 18 -7.54 -2.12 14.75
C VAL A 18 -7.09 -2.83 16.02
N ALA A 19 -5.80 -2.72 16.40
CA ALA A 19 -5.30 -3.33 17.64
C ALA A 19 -6.04 -2.82 18.88
N ALA A 20 -6.29 -1.52 18.95
CA ALA A 20 -7.04 -0.90 20.06
C ALA A 20 -8.44 -1.47 20.17
N CYS A 21 -9.16 -1.59 19.06
CA CYS A 21 -10.51 -2.15 19.04
C CYS A 21 -10.54 -3.59 19.57
N TYR A 22 -9.66 -4.47 19.09
CA TYR A 22 -9.62 -5.87 19.56
C TYR A 22 -9.26 -5.99 21.04
N LEU A 23 -8.32 -5.19 21.53
CA LEU A 23 -7.96 -5.14 22.96
C LEU A 23 -9.13 -4.65 23.82
N ALA A 24 -9.80 -3.57 23.40
CA ALA A 24 -10.93 -3.00 24.12
C ALA A 24 -12.16 -3.92 24.10
N LEU A 25 -12.46 -4.60 22.99
CA LEU A 25 -13.48 -5.67 22.92
C LEU A 25 -13.21 -6.79 23.93
N SER A 26 -11.94 -7.04 24.25
CA SER A 26 -11.53 -8.02 25.28
C SER A 26 -11.49 -7.43 26.69
N GLY A 27 -12.10 -6.26 26.92
CA GLY A 27 -12.21 -5.58 28.22
C GLY A 27 -10.92 -4.96 28.72
N LYS A 28 -9.95 -4.67 27.84
CA LYS A 28 -8.70 -4.02 28.23
C LYS A 28 -8.83 -2.50 28.19
N LYS A 29 -8.21 -1.82 29.16
CA LYS A 29 -8.10 -0.36 29.16
C LYS A 29 -6.97 0.08 28.24
N VAL A 30 -7.30 0.77 27.15
CA VAL A 30 -6.39 1.11 26.06
C VAL A 30 -6.31 2.61 25.83
N ILE A 31 -5.10 3.11 25.55
CA ILE A 31 -4.87 4.46 25.06
C ILE A 31 -3.98 4.42 23.80
N ILE A 32 -4.31 5.27 22.82
CA ILE A 32 -3.48 5.54 21.64
C ILE A 32 -2.83 6.91 21.80
N LEU A 33 -1.52 6.99 21.54
CA LEU A 33 -0.74 8.22 21.54
C LEU A 33 -0.27 8.53 20.11
N GLU A 34 -0.71 9.66 19.56
CA GLU A 34 -0.39 10.12 18.21
C GLU A 34 0.40 11.42 18.26
N LYS A 35 1.54 11.45 17.55
CA LYS A 35 2.41 12.64 17.50
C LYS A 35 1.80 13.80 16.71
N ASN A 36 1.06 13.48 15.63
CA ASN A 36 0.43 14.47 14.77
C ASN A 36 -0.87 15.01 15.41
N ASP A 37 -1.40 16.08 14.85
CA ASP A 37 -2.69 16.67 15.24
C ASP A 37 -3.90 15.95 14.62
N TYR A 38 -3.66 14.94 13.77
CA TYR A 38 -4.69 14.14 13.09
C TYR A 38 -4.46 12.63 13.28
N ILE A 39 -5.53 11.86 13.09
CA ILE A 39 -5.57 10.40 13.24
C ILE A 39 -5.56 9.73 11.87
N GLY A 40 -4.93 8.54 11.75
CA GLY A 40 -5.04 7.67 10.57
C GLY A 40 -3.73 7.43 9.82
N GLY A 41 -2.68 8.21 10.07
CA GLY A 41 -1.38 8.03 9.43
C GLY A 41 -1.47 8.03 7.89
N ALA A 42 -1.00 6.96 7.23
CA ALA A 42 -1.05 6.85 5.77
C ALA A 42 -2.46 6.64 5.19
N THR A 43 -3.48 6.40 6.03
CA THR A 43 -4.84 6.07 5.60
C THR A 43 -5.79 7.28 5.69
N THR A 44 -5.25 8.50 5.66
CA THR A 44 -6.04 9.74 5.75
C THR A 44 -6.54 10.22 4.40
N SER A 45 -7.73 10.85 4.40
CA SER A 45 -8.22 11.66 3.29
C SER A 45 -8.21 13.14 3.68
N ILE A 46 -7.82 14.01 2.75
CA ILE A 46 -7.74 15.45 2.97
C ILE A 46 -8.32 16.24 1.78
N GLU A 47 -8.72 17.46 2.03
CA GLU A 47 -8.91 18.50 1.02
C GLU A 47 -7.53 19.12 0.75
N ALA A 48 -6.88 18.68 -0.36
CA ALA A 48 -5.49 19.03 -0.64
C ALA A 48 -5.35 20.42 -1.29
N PHE A 49 -6.43 20.93 -1.89
CA PHE A 49 -6.40 22.15 -2.70
C PHE A 49 -7.41 23.16 -2.17
N LYS A 50 -6.96 24.40 -2.02
CA LYS A 50 -7.76 25.47 -1.42
C LYS A 50 -9.02 25.77 -2.23
N GLY A 51 -10.18 25.74 -1.57
CA GLY A 51 -11.48 26.00 -2.20
C GLY A 51 -11.97 24.89 -3.14
N VAL A 52 -11.32 23.74 -3.18
CA VAL A 52 -11.71 22.56 -3.95
C VAL A 52 -12.19 21.46 -3.01
N ASP A 53 -13.50 21.27 -2.91
CA ASP A 53 -14.14 20.28 -2.04
C ASP A 53 -14.04 18.87 -2.67
N ALA A 54 -12.79 18.35 -2.66
CA ALA A 54 -12.41 17.01 -3.10
C ALA A 54 -11.55 16.35 -2.03
N ARG A 55 -12.04 15.24 -1.44
CA ARG A 55 -11.35 14.50 -0.37
C ARG A 55 -10.44 13.43 -0.91
N LEU A 56 -9.22 13.79 -1.20
CA LEU A 56 -8.22 12.87 -1.75
C LEU A 56 -7.64 11.94 -0.68
N SER A 57 -7.50 10.65 -0.99
CA SER A 57 -6.68 9.72 -0.22
C SER A 57 -5.20 10.09 -0.40
N ARG A 58 -4.62 10.78 0.60
CA ARG A 58 -3.36 11.49 0.42
C ARG A 58 -2.17 10.58 0.14
N TYR A 59 -2.09 9.43 0.81
CA TYR A 59 -0.90 8.56 0.80
C TYR A 59 -1.17 7.15 0.29
N SER A 60 -2.36 6.62 0.50
CA SER A 60 -2.85 5.33 0.01
C SER A 60 -4.17 5.52 -0.74
N TYR A 61 -4.70 4.49 -1.45
CA TYR A 61 -5.91 4.75 -2.24
C TYR A 61 -6.78 3.55 -2.59
N LEU A 62 -6.26 2.32 -2.62
CA LEU A 62 -7.04 1.08 -2.81
C LEU A 62 -6.87 0.12 -1.64
N VAL A 63 -7.82 -0.79 -1.49
CA VAL A 63 -7.86 -1.81 -0.44
C VAL A 63 -8.00 -3.19 -1.06
N SER A 64 -7.03 -4.06 -0.79
CA SER A 64 -7.09 -5.49 -1.12
C SER A 64 -6.90 -6.35 0.12
N LEU A 65 -5.90 -6.03 0.92
CA LEU A 65 -5.42 -6.86 2.02
C LEU A 65 -6.25 -6.76 3.31
N LEU A 66 -7.22 -5.86 3.43
CA LEU A 66 -8.07 -5.76 4.62
C LEU A 66 -9.04 -6.96 4.68
N PRO A 67 -8.85 -7.90 5.62
CA PRO A 67 -9.72 -9.07 5.70
C PRO A 67 -11.15 -8.71 6.07
N ASP A 68 -12.11 -9.29 5.37
CA ASP A 68 -13.54 -9.14 5.68
C ASP A 68 -13.87 -9.54 7.12
N GLN A 69 -13.06 -10.43 7.72
CA GLN A 69 -13.19 -10.81 9.12
C GLN A 69 -12.99 -9.61 10.04
N ILE A 70 -12.00 -8.75 9.81
CA ILE A 70 -11.77 -7.54 10.62
C ILE A 70 -12.97 -6.60 10.55
N ILE A 71 -13.54 -6.42 9.34
CA ILE A 71 -14.74 -5.58 9.15
C ILE A 71 -15.91 -6.14 9.96
N ARG A 72 -16.14 -7.45 9.91
CA ARG A 72 -17.22 -8.11 10.67
C ARG A 72 -16.99 -8.06 12.18
N ASP A 73 -15.80 -8.48 12.65
CA ASP A 73 -15.48 -8.58 14.08
C ASP A 73 -15.59 -7.22 14.78
N LEU A 74 -15.14 -6.16 14.10
CA LEU A 74 -15.18 -4.81 14.62
C LEU A 74 -16.50 -4.08 14.31
N SER A 75 -17.42 -4.70 13.59
CA SER A 75 -18.71 -4.11 13.18
C SER A 75 -18.52 -2.75 12.49
N LEU A 76 -17.59 -2.70 11.52
CA LEU A 76 -17.31 -1.49 10.76
C LEU A 76 -18.35 -1.30 9.65
N ASN A 77 -18.90 -0.12 9.56
CA ASN A 77 -19.74 0.28 8.42
C ASN A 77 -18.86 0.80 7.28
N PHE A 78 -18.00 -0.08 6.76
CA PHE A 78 -17.03 0.24 5.73
C PHE A 78 -17.25 -0.63 4.50
N THR A 79 -17.37 -0.02 3.34
CA THR A 79 -17.67 -0.69 2.07
C THR A 79 -16.56 -0.42 1.06
N THR A 80 -16.25 -1.44 0.28
CA THR A 80 -15.34 -1.34 -0.88
C THR A 80 -16.08 -1.71 -2.15
N ILE A 81 -15.77 -1.04 -3.26
CA ILE A 81 -16.43 -1.21 -4.57
C ILE A 81 -15.44 -1.83 -5.55
N SER A 82 -15.87 -2.88 -6.24
CA SER A 82 -15.10 -3.54 -7.29
C SER A 82 -15.00 -2.67 -8.54
N ARG A 83 -13.87 -2.75 -9.23
CA ARG A 83 -13.68 -2.13 -10.55
C ARG A 83 -14.01 -3.15 -11.65
N THR A 84 -14.48 -2.68 -12.79
CA THR A 84 -14.78 -3.55 -13.96
C THR A 84 -13.54 -3.86 -14.79
N VAL A 85 -12.61 -2.90 -14.87
CA VAL A 85 -11.32 -3.00 -15.55
C VAL A 85 -10.23 -3.25 -14.52
N SER A 86 -9.34 -4.20 -14.78
CA SER A 86 -8.11 -4.40 -14.00
C SER A 86 -7.08 -3.36 -14.37
N SER A 87 -6.71 -3.30 -15.67
CA SER A 87 -5.70 -2.36 -16.14
C SER A 87 -5.90 -1.96 -17.59
N TYR A 88 -5.32 -0.80 -17.95
CA TYR A 88 -5.12 -0.36 -19.31
C TYR A 88 -3.70 0.19 -19.46
N THR A 89 -2.96 -0.34 -20.43
CA THR A 89 -1.57 0.04 -20.72
C THR A 89 -1.46 0.51 -22.16
N PRO A 90 -1.35 1.83 -22.43
CA PRO A 90 -1.15 2.35 -23.77
C PRO A 90 0.24 1.98 -24.30
N TYR A 91 0.34 1.70 -25.59
CA TYR A 91 1.59 1.43 -26.29
C TYR A 91 1.55 1.96 -27.73
N PHE A 92 2.72 2.03 -28.37
CA PHE A 92 2.89 2.41 -29.76
C PHE A 92 3.43 1.23 -30.56
N ASP A 93 2.91 1.04 -31.76
CA ASP A 93 3.47 0.14 -32.76
C ASP A 93 3.53 0.82 -34.14
N ASP A 94 3.90 0.07 -35.18
CA ASP A 94 4.01 0.59 -36.54
C ASP A 94 2.66 1.05 -37.13
N GLU A 95 1.54 0.67 -36.54
CA GLU A 95 0.19 1.05 -36.95
C GLU A 95 -0.37 2.26 -36.15
N GLY A 96 0.33 2.70 -35.09
CA GLY A 96 -0.01 3.88 -34.31
C GLY A 96 -0.26 3.64 -32.81
N ASP A 97 -1.09 4.50 -32.22
CA ASP A 97 -1.39 4.47 -30.80
C ASP A 97 -2.44 3.39 -30.48
N LYS A 98 -2.10 2.47 -29.59
CA LYS A 98 -2.93 1.35 -29.14
C LYS A 98 -2.94 1.23 -27.61
N GLY A 99 -3.53 0.17 -27.09
CA GLY A 99 -3.49 -0.13 -25.67
C GLY A 99 -3.91 -1.56 -25.35
N LEU A 100 -3.28 -2.13 -24.34
CA LEU A 100 -3.62 -3.41 -23.76
C LEU A 100 -4.67 -3.21 -22.67
N LEU A 101 -5.89 -3.70 -22.90
CA LEU A 101 -7.00 -3.68 -21.95
C LEU A 101 -7.15 -5.04 -21.30
N ILE A 102 -7.08 -5.07 -19.97
CA ILE A 102 -7.35 -6.25 -19.16
C ILE A 102 -8.58 -5.98 -18.30
N ASN A 103 -9.69 -6.62 -18.61
CA ASN A 103 -10.89 -6.58 -17.79
C ASN A 103 -10.73 -7.48 -16.57
N ARG A 104 -11.39 -7.15 -15.48
CA ARG A 104 -11.33 -7.91 -14.23
C ARG A 104 -11.80 -9.37 -14.41
N ASN A 105 -12.92 -9.54 -15.11
CA ASN A 105 -13.33 -10.87 -15.55
C ASN A 105 -12.67 -11.07 -16.91
N PHE A 106 -11.78 -12.03 -17.02
CA PHE A 106 -11.10 -12.33 -18.27
C PHE A 106 -12.13 -12.73 -19.33
N ASP A 107 -12.47 -11.79 -20.21
CA ASP A 107 -13.53 -11.88 -21.22
C ASP A 107 -12.97 -11.83 -22.64
N GLU A 108 -13.86 -11.84 -23.63
CA GLU A 108 -13.46 -11.79 -25.05
C GLU A 108 -12.75 -10.48 -25.40
N GLU A 109 -13.12 -9.34 -24.79
CA GLU A 109 -12.46 -8.05 -25.03
C GLU A 109 -11.00 -8.07 -24.55
N THR A 110 -10.72 -8.71 -23.40
CA THR A 110 -9.36 -8.94 -22.91
C THR A 110 -8.57 -9.84 -23.85
N LYS A 111 -9.18 -10.93 -24.36
CA LYS A 111 -8.52 -11.83 -25.32
C LYS A 111 -8.19 -11.12 -26.61
N GLU A 112 -9.14 -10.38 -27.17
CA GLU A 112 -8.93 -9.58 -28.38
C GLU A 112 -7.81 -8.57 -28.16
N SER A 113 -7.77 -7.91 -27.01
CA SER A 113 -6.72 -6.94 -26.68
C SER A 113 -5.33 -7.57 -26.61
N LEU A 114 -5.19 -8.76 -25.99
CA LEU A 114 -3.95 -9.53 -25.98
C LEU A 114 -3.56 -10.01 -27.38
N SER A 115 -4.51 -10.55 -28.14
CA SER A 115 -4.26 -11.03 -29.51
C SER A 115 -3.86 -9.90 -30.46
N LEU A 116 -4.41 -8.69 -30.29
CA LEU A 116 -4.01 -7.51 -31.05
C LEU A 116 -2.56 -7.08 -30.73
N LEU A 117 -2.13 -7.22 -29.48
CA LEU A 117 -0.76 -6.91 -29.06
C LEU A 117 0.24 -7.93 -29.61
N THR A 118 -0.08 -9.23 -29.52
CA THR A 118 0.89 -10.31 -29.70
C THR A 118 0.76 -11.02 -31.07
N GLY A 119 -0.33 -10.78 -31.78
CA GLY A 119 -0.62 -11.42 -33.07
C GLY A 119 -1.12 -12.88 -32.98
N ASN A 120 -1.35 -13.40 -31.77
CA ASN A 120 -1.84 -14.77 -31.53
C ASN A 120 -2.53 -14.88 -30.16
N ASP A 121 -3.06 -16.08 -29.82
CA ASP A 121 -3.80 -16.32 -28.58
C ASP A 121 -2.95 -16.96 -27.46
N GLU A 122 -1.65 -17.15 -27.66
CA GLU A 122 -0.79 -17.87 -26.69
C GLU A 122 -0.67 -17.12 -25.37
N GLU A 123 -0.54 -15.78 -25.41
CA GLU A 123 -0.50 -14.95 -24.19
C GLU A 123 -1.82 -14.97 -23.41
N SER A 124 -2.96 -15.08 -24.10
CA SER A 124 -4.26 -15.22 -23.44
C SER A 124 -4.35 -16.50 -22.62
N LEU A 125 -3.80 -17.60 -23.14
CA LEU A 125 -3.74 -18.87 -22.43
C LEU A 125 -2.72 -18.83 -21.29
N ALA A 126 -1.55 -18.26 -21.54
CA ALA A 126 -0.50 -18.07 -20.53
C ALA A 126 -1.02 -17.26 -19.34
N TRP A 127 -1.70 -16.14 -19.59
CA TRP A 127 -2.33 -15.29 -18.58
C TRP A 127 -3.32 -16.05 -17.70
N GLN A 128 -4.24 -16.79 -18.32
CA GLN A 128 -5.25 -17.56 -17.58
C GLN A 128 -4.63 -18.64 -16.71
N ASN A 129 -3.65 -19.38 -17.24
CA ASN A 129 -2.95 -20.44 -16.51
C ASN A 129 -2.19 -19.84 -15.31
N PHE A 130 -1.39 -18.80 -15.54
CA PHE A 130 -0.60 -18.14 -14.49
C PHE A 130 -1.49 -17.61 -13.37
N TYR A 131 -2.52 -16.83 -13.68
CA TYR A 131 -3.41 -16.27 -12.66
C TYR A 131 -4.30 -17.31 -11.99
N SER A 132 -4.58 -18.45 -12.63
CA SER A 132 -5.22 -19.58 -11.96
C SER A 132 -4.33 -20.15 -10.85
N SER A 133 -3.03 -20.37 -11.12
CA SER A 133 -2.06 -20.84 -10.12
C SER A 133 -1.87 -19.82 -8.99
N VAL A 134 -1.80 -18.53 -9.33
CA VAL A 134 -1.73 -17.44 -8.35
C VAL A 134 -2.96 -17.41 -7.44
N LEU A 135 -4.16 -17.60 -8.01
CA LEU A 135 -5.41 -17.62 -7.25
C LEU A 135 -5.46 -18.83 -6.28
N GLU A 136 -5.05 -20.00 -6.72
CA GLU A 136 -4.97 -21.20 -5.88
C GLU A 136 -4.00 -20.97 -4.71
N PHE A 137 -2.83 -20.39 -4.98
CA PHE A 137 -1.88 -19.99 -3.93
C PHE A 137 -2.50 -18.99 -2.94
N ALA A 138 -3.17 -17.95 -3.44
CA ALA A 138 -3.82 -16.95 -2.60
C ALA A 138 -4.91 -17.56 -1.69
N GLN A 139 -5.67 -18.54 -2.18
CA GLN A 139 -6.70 -19.25 -1.41
C GLN A 139 -6.11 -20.10 -0.28
N VAL A 140 -4.89 -20.60 -0.41
CA VAL A 140 -4.16 -21.30 0.67
C VAL A 140 -3.65 -20.31 1.72
N VAL A 141 -3.06 -19.19 1.31
CA VAL A 141 -2.37 -18.28 2.22
C VAL A 141 -3.32 -17.31 2.93
N ALA A 142 -4.31 -16.75 2.24
CA ALA A 142 -5.20 -15.73 2.79
C ALA A 142 -5.88 -16.14 4.12
N PRO A 143 -6.40 -17.36 4.30
CA PRO A 143 -7.01 -17.78 5.57
C PRO A 143 -6.04 -17.79 6.76
N THR A 144 -4.73 -17.89 6.51
CA THR A 144 -3.71 -17.94 7.56
C THR A 144 -3.36 -16.55 8.11
N MET A 145 -3.71 -15.48 7.41
CA MET A 145 -3.23 -14.13 7.70
C MET A 145 -3.63 -13.61 9.08
N LEU A 146 -4.75 -14.04 9.63
CA LEU A 146 -5.24 -13.71 10.98
C LEU A 146 -5.02 -14.84 12.00
N GLN A 147 -4.20 -15.84 11.67
CA GLN A 147 -3.85 -16.94 12.53
C GLN A 147 -2.38 -16.84 13.00
N PRO A 148 -1.95 -17.62 14.01
CA PRO A 148 -0.52 -17.79 14.27
C PRO A 148 0.23 -18.13 12.98
N LEU A 149 1.49 -17.68 12.88
CA LEU A 149 2.30 -17.94 11.68
C LEU A 149 2.44 -19.46 11.45
N PRO A 150 1.99 -19.99 10.32
CA PRO A 150 2.33 -21.36 9.91
C PRO A 150 3.84 -21.43 9.62
N THR A 151 4.40 -22.60 9.60
CA THR A 151 5.73 -22.86 9.09
C THR A 151 5.75 -22.83 7.56
N GLU A 152 6.90 -22.61 6.97
CA GLU A 152 7.10 -22.68 5.53
C GLU A 152 6.64 -24.05 4.96
N SER A 153 7.03 -25.17 5.64
CA SER A 153 6.66 -26.51 5.23
C SER A 153 5.15 -26.75 5.25
N GLU A 154 4.42 -26.19 6.25
CA GLU A 154 2.97 -26.31 6.31
C GLU A 154 2.26 -25.62 5.14
N ILE A 155 2.79 -24.50 4.65
CA ILE A 155 2.25 -23.83 3.46
C ILE A 155 2.65 -24.59 2.20
N GLN A 156 3.92 -25.01 2.10
CA GLN A 156 4.45 -25.73 0.95
C GLN A 156 3.69 -27.04 0.68
N GLU A 157 3.29 -27.78 1.73
CA GLU A 157 2.50 -29.01 1.61
C GLU A 157 1.09 -28.78 1.03
N LEU A 158 0.56 -27.56 1.12
CA LEU A 158 -0.80 -27.20 0.66
C LEU A 158 -0.83 -26.57 -0.74
N VAL A 159 0.32 -26.12 -1.24
CA VAL A 159 0.46 -25.46 -2.53
C VAL A 159 0.94 -26.45 -3.59
N ASP A 160 0.47 -26.30 -4.83
CA ASP A 160 1.01 -27.08 -5.94
C ASP A 160 2.53 -26.91 -6.04
N PRO A 161 3.32 -27.97 -6.24
CA PRO A 161 4.79 -27.89 -6.23
C PRO A 161 5.38 -26.99 -7.32
N LEU A 162 4.77 -26.90 -8.50
CA LEU A 162 5.25 -26.02 -9.57
C LEU A 162 4.95 -24.57 -9.22
N THR A 163 3.75 -24.30 -8.73
CA THR A 163 3.35 -22.96 -8.25
C THR A 163 4.26 -22.50 -7.10
N TRP A 164 4.66 -23.40 -6.19
CA TRP A 164 5.62 -23.07 -5.14
C TRP A 164 6.99 -22.66 -5.72
N ILE A 165 7.51 -23.45 -6.64
CA ILE A 165 8.79 -23.15 -7.31
C ILE A 165 8.72 -21.77 -8.00
N GLU A 166 7.65 -21.52 -8.76
CA GLU A 166 7.48 -20.28 -9.52
C GLU A 166 7.33 -19.05 -8.64
N LEU A 167 6.53 -19.11 -7.59
CA LEU A 167 6.19 -17.92 -6.79
C LEU A 167 7.12 -17.69 -5.59
N VAL A 168 7.81 -18.73 -5.10
CA VAL A 168 8.61 -18.65 -3.87
C VAL A 168 10.10 -18.91 -4.09
N GLU A 169 10.47 -19.93 -4.89
CA GLU A 169 11.87 -20.35 -5.07
C GLU A 169 12.57 -19.63 -6.23
N ASN A 170 11.90 -19.49 -7.39
CA ASN A 170 12.39 -18.69 -8.51
C ASN A 170 12.31 -17.19 -8.17
N THR A 171 13.10 -16.37 -8.88
CA THR A 171 12.84 -14.92 -8.90
C THR A 171 11.60 -14.62 -9.73
N LEU A 172 10.90 -13.53 -9.42
CA LEU A 172 9.71 -13.13 -10.20
C LEU A 172 10.06 -12.94 -11.69
N GLY A 173 11.23 -12.35 -11.99
CA GLY A 173 11.71 -12.19 -13.37
C GLY A 173 11.85 -13.53 -14.10
N GLN A 174 12.42 -14.57 -13.44
CA GLN A 174 12.52 -15.90 -14.03
C GLN A 174 11.11 -16.47 -14.32
N THR A 175 10.23 -16.42 -13.34
CA THR A 175 8.84 -16.89 -13.47
C THR A 175 8.10 -16.19 -14.62
N LEU A 176 8.27 -14.88 -14.77
CA LEU A 176 7.64 -14.15 -15.88
C LEU A 176 8.20 -14.53 -17.24
N HIS A 177 9.52 -14.78 -17.35
CA HIS A 177 10.13 -15.25 -18.58
C HIS A 177 9.71 -16.67 -18.96
N ASP A 178 9.45 -17.53 -17.98
CA ASP A 178 9.02 -18.90 -18.21
C ASP A 178 7.54 -18.99 -18.62
N ASN A 179 6.70 -18.03 -18.19
CA ASN A 179 5.26 -18.05 -18.42
C ASN A 179 4.80 -17.16 -19.59
N PHE A 180 5.45 -16.02 -19.86
CA PHE A 180 4.98 -15.03 -20.84
C PHE A 180 6.02 -14.76 -21.92
N PHE A 181 5.55 -14.37 -23.11
CA PHE A 181 6.40 -14.10 -24.28
C PHE A 181 6.58 -12.60 -24.51
N ASP A 182 5.50 -11.83 -24.40
CA ASP A 182 5.49 -10.40 -24.72
C ASP A 182 6.08 -9.55 -23.57
N ASP A 183 6.85 -8.51 -23.93
CA ASP A 183 7.53 -7.63 -22.99
C ASP A 183 6.57 -6.74 -22.20
N LEU A 184 5.49 -6.26 -22.84
CA LEU A 184 4.48 -5.43 -22.18
C LEU A 184 3.65 -6.25 -21.20
N VAL A 185 3.27 -7.48 -21.58
CA VAL A 185 2.53 -8.40 -20.70
C VAL A 185 3.35 -8.73 -19.45
N LYS A 186 4.64 -9.08 -19.61
CA LYS A 186 5.55 -9.29 -18.47
C LYS A 186 5.63 -8.06 -17.57
N GLY A 187 5.69 -6.87 -18.16
CA GLY A 187 5.77 -5.61 -17.41
C GLY A 187 4.51 -5.35 -16.57
N VAL A 188 3.34 -5.53 -17.16
CA VAL A 188 2.05 -5.38 -16.43
C VAL A 188 1.96 -6.31 -15.22
N VAL A 189 2.47 -7.55 -15.35
CA VAL A 189 2.49 -8.49 -14.21
C VAL A 189 3.59 -8.12 -13.21
N LEU A 190 4.79 -7.71 -13.67
CA LEU A 190 5.92 -7.35 -12.82
C LEU A 190 5.62 -6.17 -11.91
N THR A 191 4.81 -5.20 -12.36
CA THR A 191 4.46 -4.00 -11.60
C THR A 191 3.94 -4.33 -10.19
N ASP A 192 3.11 -5.36 -10.05
CA ASP A 192 2.60 -5.82 -8.75
C ASP A 192 3.71 -6.26 -7.78
N GLY A 193 4.87 -6.64 -8.30
CA GLY A 193 6.07 -6.98 -7.51
C GLY A 193 6.93 -5.78 -7.11
N LEU A 194 6.64 -4.59 -7.63
CA LEU A 194 7.50 -3.41 -7.47
C LEU A 194 6.84 -2.29 -6.64
N ILE A 195 5.54 -2.35 -6.44
CA ILE A 195 4.79 -1.31 -5.72
C ILE A 195 5.24 -1.21 -4.25
N GLY A 196 5.88 -0.08 -3.91
CA GLY A 196 6.38 0.19 -2.55
C GLY A 196 7.74 -0.42 -2.23
N THR A 197 8.33 -1.19 -3.12
CA THR A 197 9.64 -1.84 -2.93
C THR A 197 10.63 -1.37 -3.98
N PHE A 198 11.80 -0.86 -3.56
CA PHE A 198 12.89 -0.52 -4.48
C PHE A 198 13.71 -1.77 -4.79
N THR A 199 13.31 -2.48 -5.84
CA THR A 199 13.90 -3.77 -6.24
C THR A 199 13.76 -3.97 -7.75
N GLY A 200 14.54 -4.87 -8.34
CA GLY A 200 14.37 -5.35 -9.71
C GLY A 200 13.71 -6.74 -9.73
N ALA A 201 13.32 -7.20 -10.91
CA ALA A 201 12.61 -8.45 -11.12
C ALA A 201 13.36 -9.70 -10.60
N ASN A 202 14.68 -9.63 -10.54
CA ASN A 202 15.55 -10.75 -10.14
C ASN A 202 15.96 -10.74 -8.64
N ASP A 203 15.27 -9.96 -7.81
CA ASP A 203 15.42 -9.98 -6.34
C ASP A 203 14.14 -10.57 -5.72
N HIS A 204 14.25 -11.51 -4.79
CA HIS A 204 13.11 -12.09 -4.06
C HIS A 204 12.27 -11.08 -3.25
N ALA A 205 12.72 -9.84 -3.11
CA ALA A 205 11.87 -8.77 -2.58
C ALA A 205 10.68 -8.50 -3.51
N ALA A 206 10.85 -8.64 -4.84
CA ALA A 206 9.76 -8.54 -5.81
C ALA A 206 8.72 -9.66 -5.62
N ASN A 207 9.16 -10.91 -5.38
CA ASN A 207 8.25 -12.03 -5.09
C ASN A 207 7.36 -11.74 -3.88
N LYS A 208 7.95 -11.26 -2.78
CA LYS A 208 7.21 -10.95 -1.57
C LYS A 208 6.19 -9.83 -1.80
N CYS A 209 6.58 -8.78 -2.51
CA CYS A 209 5.67 -7.69 -2.87
C CYS A 209 4.52 -8.21 -3.75
N PHE A 210 4.83 -9.00 -4.78
CA PHE A 210 3.87 -9.65 -5.67
C PHE A 210 2.86 -10.50 -4.90
N LEU A 211 3.32 -11.35 -3.98
CA LEU A 211 2.44 -12.18 -3.15
C LEU A 211 1.48 -11.33 -2.31
N TYR A 212 1.95 -10.28 -1.65
CA TYR A 212 1.07 -9.39 -0.88
C TYR A 212 0.06 -8.66 -1.76
N HIS A 213 0.38 -8.37 -3.03
CA HIS A 213 -0.58 -7.81 -3.98
C HIS A 213 -1.69 -8.78 -4.33
N LEU A 214 -1.42 -10.09 -4.36
CA LEU A 214 -2.31 -11.10 -4.90
C LEU A 214 -3.01 -11.98 -3.85
N ILE A 215 -2.60 -11.90 -2.57
CA ILE A 215 -3.23 -12.69 -1.50
C ILE A 215 -4.61 -12.15 -1.10
N GLY A 216 -4.85 -10.84 -1.21
CA GLY A 216 -5.96 -10.11 -0.59
C GLY A 216 -7.30 -10.83 -0.61
N ASN A 217 -7.81 -11.20 0.57
CA ASN A 217 -9.06 -11.97 0.77
C ASN A 217 -9.15 -13.27 -0.06
N GLY A 218 -8.03 -13.81 -0.52
CA GLY A 218 -7.96 -15.00 -1.38
C GLY A 218 -8.35 -14.76 -2.85
N THR A 219 -8.50 -13.51 -3.27
CA THR A 219 -8.86 -13.12 -4.66
C THR A 219 -7.87 -12.16 -5.28
N GLY A 220 -7.04 -11.50 -4.48
CA GLY A 220 -6.11 -10.44 -4.92
C GLY A 220 -6.77 -9.19 -5.48
N GLU A 221 -8.08 -9.03 -5.30
CA GLU A 221 -8.79 -7.89 -5.87
C GLU A 221 -8.52 -6.58 -5.13
N TRP A 222 -8.11 -5.56 -5.87
CA TRP A 222 -7.94 -4.19 -5.39
C TRP A 222 -9.21 -3.38 -5.61
N LYS A 223 -9.86 -3.04 -4.50
CA LYS A 223 -11.16 -2.36 -4.46
C LYS A 223 -11.03 -0.90 -4.07
N VAL A 224 -11.97 -0.10 -4.55
CA VAL A 224 -12.09 1.32 -4.19
C VAL A 224 -12.82 1.47 -2.86
N PRO A 225 -12.23 2.08 -1.82
CA PRO A 225 -12.94 2.37 -0.58
C PRO A 225 -13.99 3.47 -0.80
N GLN A 226 -15.25 3.19 -0.50
CA GLN A 226 -16.33 4.18 -0.60
C GLN A 226 -16.09 5.31 0.42
N GLY A 227 -16.09 6.56 -0.05
CA GLY A 227 -15.72 7.73 0.75
C GLY A 227 -14.22 7.94 0.92
N GLY A 228 -13.39 7.21 0.17
CA GLY A 228 -11.93 7.27 0.23
C GLY A 228 -11.34 6.54 1.45
N MET A 229 -10.02 6.56 1.56
CA MET A 229 -9.30 5.87 2.64
C MET A 229 -9.65 6.41 4.04
N GLY A 230 -9.96 7.70 4.15
CA GLY A 230 -10.38 8.31 5.41
C GLY A 230 -11.67 7.74 5.98
N ALA A 231 -12.53 7.12 5.15
CA ALA A 231 -13.74 6.45 5.63
C ALA A 231 -13.42 5.26 6.54
N LEU A 232 -12.38 4.48 6.22
CA LEU A 232 -11.91 3.40 7.09
C LEU A 232 -11.44 3.92 8.44
N VAL A 233 -10.67 5.01 8.45
CA VAL A 233 -10.19 5.64 9.69
C VAL A 233 -11.36 6.17 10.51
N ALA A 234 -12.32 6.85 9.89
CA ALA A 234 -13.50 7.37 10.59
C ALA A 234 -14.29 6.26 11.28
N GLU A 235 -14.50 5.12 10.61
CA GLU A 235 -15.18 3.97 11.20
C GLU A 235 -14.38 3.31 12.34
N LEU A 236 -13.06 3.18 12.19
CA LEU A 236 -12.20 2.67 13.27
C LEU A 236 -12.18 3.61 14.48
N VAL A 237 -12.15 4.94 14.28
CA VAL A 237 -12.23 5.93 15.36
C VAL A 237 -13.59 5.87 16.05
N ARG A 238 -14.69 5.84 15.30
CA ARG A 238 -16.05 5.64 15.84
C ARG A 238 -16.09 4.38 16.72
N ARG A 239 -15.50 3.29 16.24
CA ARG A 239 -15.48 2.03 17.00
C ARG A 239 -14.61 2.11 18.26
N CYS A 240 -13.47 2.77 18.19
CA CYS A 240 -12.62 3.05 19.35
C CYS A 240 -13.39 3.85 20.42
N ASP A 241 -14.12 4.89 20.02
CA ASP A 241 -14.93 5.72 20.94
C ASP A 241 -16.03 4.89 21.64
N GLU A 242 -16.79 4.10 20.87
CA GLU A 242 -17.82 3.19 21.42
C GLU A 242 -17.26 2.17 22.44
N LEU A 243 -16.02 1.76 22.25
CA LEU A 243 -15.33 0.81 23.14
C LEU A 243 -14.58 1.48 24.30
N GLY A 244 -14.62 2.81 24.39
CA GLY A 244 -13.97 3.58 25.46
C GLY A 244 -12.45 3.63 25.33
N VAL A 245 -11.89 3.52 24.12
CA VAL A 245 -10.47 3.73 23.86
C VAL A 245 -10.14 5.22 23.92
N GLU A 246 -9.16 5.59 24.72
CA GLU A 246 -8.65 6.96 24.74
C GLU A 246 -7.70 7.19 23.54
N ILE A 247 -7.90 8.26 22.77
CA ILE A 247 -6.99 8.68 21.70
C ILE A 247 -6.51 10.10 22.00
N LYS A 248 -5.18 10.29 22.03
CA LYS A 248 -4.56 11.59 22.25
C LYS A 248 -3.66 11.94 21.08
N THR A 249 -3.98 13.02 20.40
CA THR A 249 -3.15 13.64 19.35
C THR A 249 -2.20 14.67 19.94
N ASN A 250 -1.20 15.11 19.17
CA ASN A 250 -0.12 16.01 19.60
C ASN A 250 0.66 15.47 20.83
N VAL A 251 0.78 14.13 20.93
CA VAL A 251 1.50 13.47 22.03
C VAL A 251 2.58 12.56 21.44
N GLU A 252 3.81 13.04 21.39
CA GLU A 252 4.95 12.27 20.95
C GLU A 252 5.51 11.40 22.06
N VAL A 253 5.64 10.10 21.82
CA VAL A 253 6.35 9.17 22.70
C VAL A 253 7.85 9.30 22.46
N THR A 254 8.61 9.59 23.51
CA THR A 254 10.05 9.82 23.43
C THR A 254 10.87 8.67 24.02
N SER A 255 10.29 7.85 24.90
CA SER A 255 10.96 6.68 25.48
C SER A 255 9.99 5.59 25.90
N LEU A 256 10.44 4.32 25.73
CA LEU A 256 9.80 3.12 26.27
C LEU A 256 10.81 2.39 27.15
N GLN A 257 10.47 2.10 28.38
CA GLN A 257 11.33 1.40 29.33
C GLN A 257 10.56 0.34 30.11
N GLU A 258 11.11 -0.86 30.18
CA GLU A 258 10.56 -1.89 31.06
C GLU A 258 10.96 -1.61 32.51
N GLU A 259 9.98 -1.58 33.41
CA GLU A 259 10.18 -1.43 34.84
C GLU A 259 9.35 -2.46 35.61
N GLY A 260 9.99 -3.51 36.05
CA GLY A 260 9.33 -4.61 36.77
C GLY A 260 8.24 -5.27 35.92
N SER A 261 6.98 -5.16 36.36
CA SER A 261 5.83 -5.75 35.66
C SER A 261 5.13 -4.78 34.69
N SER A 262 5.72 -3.64 34.39
CA SER A 262 5.11 -2.55 33.61
C SER A 262 6.07 -2.03 32.53
N ILE A 263 5.48 -1.36 31.55
CA ILE A 263 6.18 -0.47 30.61
C ILE A 263 5.94 0.97 31.05
N LEU A 264 7.00 1.75 31.13
CA LEU A 264 6.97 3.20 31.22
C LEU A 264 7.00 3.79 29.82
N VAL A 265 6.02 4.61 29.52
CA VAL A 265 5.90 5.36 28.26
C VAL A 265 6.07 6.83 28.57
N THR A 266 7.20 7.40 28.18
CA THR A 266 7.52 8.81 28.40
C THR A 266 7.08 9.62 27.19
N THR A 267 6.38 10.69 27.43
CA THR A 267 6.03 11.72 26.46
C THR A 267 6.71 13.04 26.84
N GLN A 268 6.49 14.10 26.08
CA GLN A 268 7.03 15.41 26.41
C GLN A 268 6.54 15.94 27.78
N ASP A 269 5.29 15.62 28.15
CA ASP A 269 4.63 16.24 29.31
C ASP A 269 4.42 15.27 30.49
N GLN A 270 4.47 13.96 30.27
CA GLN A 270 4.10 12.98 31.30
C GLN A 270 4.73 11.61 31.09
N VAL A 271 4.70 10.81 32.14
CA VAL A 271 5.04 9.38 32.11
C VAL A 271 3.78 8.57 32.37
N LEU A 272 3.42 7.71 31.44
CA LEU A 272 2.31 6.76 31.55
C LEU A 272 2.85 5.36 31.86
N ARG A 273 1.99 4.53 32.47
CA ARG A 273 2.30 3.12 32.76
C ARG A 273 1.30 2.20 32.09
N ALA A 274 1.79 1.13 31.49
CA ALA A 274 0.97 0.04 30.95
C ALA A 274 1.58 -1.32 31.25
N LYS A 275 0.81 -2.38 31.08
CA LYS A 275 1.32 -3.75 31.13
C LYS A 275 2.06 -4.13 29.85
N ILE A 276 1.62 -3.59 28.70
CA ILE A 276 2.18 -3.86 27.38
C ILE A 276 2.12 -2.61 26.51
N ALA A 277 3.06 -2.47 25.58
CA ALA A 277 3.09 -1.43 24.56
C ALA A 277 3.03 -2.05 23.16
N LEU A 278 2.22 -1.47 22.27
CA LEU A 278 2.13 -1.85 20.87
C LEU A 278 2.68 -0.70 20.00
N ALA A 279 3.76 -0.96 19.29
CA ALA A 279 4.40 0.01 18.42
C ALA A 279 3.77 -0.05 17.02
N ASN A 280 2.90 0.92 16.74
CA ASN A 280 2.35 1.15 15.40
C ASN A 280 3.15 2.22 14.64
N CYS A 281 4.32 2.59 15.13
CA CYS A 281 5.35 3.35 14.44
C CYS A 281 6.31 2.41 13.69
N SER A 282 7.21 2.98 12.90
CA SER A 282 8.24 2.18 12.23
C SER A 282 9.22 1.54 13.20
N PRO A 283 9.86 0.42 12.82
CA PRO A 283 10.93 -0.20 13.62
C PRO A 283 12.07 0.75 13.95
N GLN A 284 12.41 1.68 13.06
CA GLN A 284 13.47 2.69 13.29
C GLN A 284 13.06 3.71 14.38
N VAL A 285 11.79 4.10 14.42
CA VAL A 285 11.27 4.92 15.52
C VAL A 285 11.25 4.11 16.81
N LEU A 286 10.84 2.84 16.76
CA LEU A 286 10.85 1.96 17.92
C LEU A 286 12.25 1.78 18.47
N GLU A 287 13.27 1.56 17.62
CA GLU A 287 14.68 1.47 18.04
C GLU A 287 15.13 2.74 18.78
N LYS A 288 14.79 3.91 18.23
CA LYS A 288 15.15 5.20 18.85
C LYS A 288 14.57 5.38 20.25
N ILE A 289 13.33 4.93 20.48
CA ILE A 289 12.62 5.15 21.76
C ILE A 289 12.76 4.01 22.76
N SER A 290 13.16 2.81 22.33
CA SER A 290 13.24 1.62 23.20
C SER A 290 14.61 0.93 23.20
N GLY A 291 15.46 1.17 22.20
CA GLY A 291 16.69 0.42 21.99
C GLY A 291 16.50 -0.98 21.36
N ILE A 292 15.27 -1.35 20.99
CA ILE A 292 15.00 -2.60 20.24
C ILE A 292 15.56 -2.45 18.83
N PRO A 293 16.49 -3.31 18.37
CA PRO A 293 17.13 -3.15 17.07
C PRO A 293 16.13 -3.18 15.91
N ALA A 294 16.22 -2.22 15.02
CA ALA A 294 15.45 -2.19 13.77
C ALA A 294 16.13 -3.07 12.69
N PRO A 295 15.36 -3.63 11.74
CA PRO A 295 15.93 -4.24 10.56
C PRO A 295 16.66 -3.20 9.70
N LYS A 296 17.51 -3.68 8.78
CA LYS A 296 18.21 -2.80 7.83
C LYS A 296 17.20 -1.96 7.05
N LEU A 297 17.45 -0.67 7.02
CA LEU A 297 16.63 0.28 6.28
C LEU A 297 16.81 0.07 4.77
N ARG A 298 15.70 0.05 4.05
CA ARG A 298 15.63 0.06 2.59
C ARG A 298 14.83 1.27 2.14
N ASP A 299 15.26 1.92 1.06
CA ASP A 299 14.55 3.07 0.51
C ASP A 299 13.13 2.68 0.07
N GLY A 300 12.18 3.57 0.30
CA GLY A 300 10.92 3.56 -0.41
C GLY A 300 11.12 3.94 -1.88
N SER A 301 10.28 3.43 -2.75
CA SER A 301 10.48 3.46 -4.20
C SER A 301 9.60 4.47 -4.94
N GLN A 302 8.67 5.15 -4.25
CA GLN A 302 7.57 5.81 -4.94
C GLN A 302 7.45 7.30 -4.60
N LEU A 303 7.44 8.12 -5.66
CA LEU A 303 6.88 9.47 -5.61
C LEU A 303 5.39 9.39 -5.93
N LYS A 304 4.55 10.00 -5.11
CA LYS A 304 3.10 10.04 -5.31
C LYS A 304 2.64 11.40 -5.82
N ILE A 305 1.76 11.42 -6.84
CA ILE A 305 1.10 12.62 -7.32
C ILE A 305 -0.42 12.47 -7.17
N ASN A 306 -1.06 13.47 -6.58
CA ASN A 306 -2.51 13.60 -6.54
C ASN A 306 -2.94 14.79 -7.42
N MET A 307 -3.99 14.61 -8.22
CA MET A 307 -4.53 15.61 -9.12
C MET A 307 -6.05 15.69 -9.00
N VAL A 308 -6.61 16.88 -9.21
CA VAL A 308 -8.03 17.06 -9.51
C VAL A 308 -8.15 17.57 -10.95
N LEU A 309 -8.97 16.90 -11.74
CA LEU A 309 -9.19 17.17 -13.17
C LEU A 309 -10.57 17.75 -13.40
N GLN A 310 -10.70 18.69 -14.34
CA GLN A 310 -12.00 19.24 -14.77
C GLN A 310 -12.79 18.26 -15.64
N LYS A 311 -12.10 17.34 -16.32
CA LYS A 311 -12.61 16.21 -17.10
C LYS A 311 -11.50 15.16 -17.28
N LEU A 312 -11.87 13.94 -17.68
CA LEU A 312 -10.89 12.91 -18.01
C LEU A 312 -10.08 13.30 -19.26
N PRO A 313 -8.77 12.98 -19.30
CA PRO A 313 -7.94 13.20 -20.47
C PRO A 313 -8.35 12.29 -21.64
N GLU A 314 -8.36 12.85 -22.84
CA GLU A 314 -8.55 12.10 -24.09
C GLU A 314 -7.23 11.42 -24.48
N LEU A 315 -7.32 10.14 -24.91
CA LEU A 315 -6.18 9.32 -25.28
C LEU A 315 -5.97 9.26 -26.80
N LYS A 316 -4.72 9.26 -27.25
CA LYS A 316 -4.37 9.14 -28.66
C LYS A 316 -4.84 7.81 -29.27
N SER A 317 -4.90 6.73 -28.47
CA SER A 317 -5.45 5.43 -28.90
C SER A 317 -6.94 5.47 -29.24
N GLY A 318 -7.66 6.58 -28.91
CA GLY A 318 -9.07 6.72 -29.20
C GLY A 318 -10.02 5.93 -28.29
N ILE A 319 -9.51 5.18 -27.31
CA ILE A 319 -10.34 4.48 -26.33
C ILE A 319 -11.11 5.51 -25.46
N ASP A 320 -12.32 5.15 -25.04
CA ASP A 320 -13.07 5.97 -24.08
C ASP A 320 -12.23 6.13 -22.78
N PRO A 321 -11.92 7.36 -22.35
CA PRO A 321 -11.19 7.60 -21.11
C PRO A 321 -11.84 6.97 -19.87
N ARG A 322 -13.17 6.80 -19.88
CA ARG A 322 -13.89 6.13 -18.78
C ARG A 322 -13.55 4.64 -18.68
N VAL A 323 -13.16 4.00 -19.79
CA VAL A 323 -12.68 2.62 -19.81
C VAL A 323 -11.23 2.59 -19.41
N ALA A 324 -10.38 3.39 -20.04
CA ALA A 324 -8.94 3.39 -19.80
C ALA A 324 -8.56 3.70 -18.34
N PHE A 325 -9.25 4.66 -17.70
CA PHE A 325 -8.99 5.05 -16.31
C PHE A 325 -9.89 4.34 -15.27
N ALA A 326 -10.73 3.38 -15.68
CA ALA A 326 -11.55 2.61 -14.75
C ALA A 326 -10.74 1.59 -13.93
N GLY A 327 -9.64 1.10 -14.47
CA GLY A 327 -8.67 0.23 -13.82
C GLY A 327 -7.41 0.96 -13.39
N THR A 328 -6.30 0.23 -13.36
CA THR A 328 -4.95 0.80 -13.24
C THR A 328 -4.50 1.22 -14.63
N PHE A 329 -4.13 2.49 -14.77
CA PHE A 329 -3.59 3.02 -16.02
C PHE A 329 -2.06 3.04 -15.91
N HIS A 330 -1.36 2.27 -16.75
CA HIS A 330 0.09 2.11 -16.71
C HIS A 330 0.77 2.90 -17.82
N ILE A 331 1.92 3.51 -17.52
CA ILE A 331 2.80 4.11 -18.54
C ILE A 331 4.26 3.71 -18.31
N ASN A 332 4.99 3.49 -19.37
CA ASN A 332 6.42 3.14 -19.34
C ASN A 332 6.70 1.87 -18.52
N GLU A 333 5.82 0.89 -18.56
CA GLU A 333 5.85 -0.30 -17.71
C GLU A 333 5.97 -1.60 -18.54
N SER A 334 6.64 -1.59 -19.69
CA SER A 334 7.15 -2.84 -20.25
C SER A 334 8.23 -3.42 -19.32
N TYR A 335 8.46 -4.73 -19.36
CA TYR A 335 9.48 -5.38 -18.54
C TYR A 335 10.86 -4.72 -18.70
N PHE A 336 11.24 -4.43 -19.95
CA PHE A 336 12.51 -3.75 -20.24
C PHE A 336 12.55 -2.33 -19.65
N GLN A 337 11.46 -1.56 -19.73
CA GLN A 337 11.39 -0.19 -19.18
C GLN A 337 11.50 -0.20 -17.66
N LEU A 338 10.83 -1.14 -16.98
CA LEU A 338 10.90 -1.32 -15.52
C LEU A 338 12.32 -1.66 -15.06
N GLU A 339 12.97 -2.64 -15.67
CA GLU A 339 14.34 -3.04 -15.31
C GLU A 339 15.35 -1.93 -15.64
N ARG A 340 15.21 -1.24 -16.78
CA ARG A 340 16.06 -0.09 -17.11
C ARG A 340 15.92 1.04 -16.08
N ALA A 341 14.70 1.40 -15.72
CA ALA A 341 14.45 2.45 -14.73
C ALA A 341 15.02 2.06 -13.35
N PHE A 342 14.90 0.79 -12.96
CA PHE A 342 15.53 0.28 -11.73
C PHE A 342 17.05 0.44 -11.77
N GLU A 343 17.73 0.02 -12.85
CA GLU A 343 19.18 0.10 -12.99
C GLU A 343 19.68 1.57 -13.00
N GLU A 344 18.96 2.46 -13.69
CA GLU A 344 19.27 3.89 -13.69
C GLU A 344 19.17 4.46 -12.27
N ALA A 345 18.06 4.21 -11.56
CA ALA A 345 17.85 4.68 -10.20
C ALA A 345 18.85 4.08 -9.20
N ARG A 346 19.16 2.78 -9.32
CA ARG A 346 20.17 2.09 -8.51
C ARG A 346 21.57 2.70 -8.69
N SER A 347 21.87 3.20 -9.89
CA SER A 347 23.12 3.92 -10.17
C SER A 347 23.11 5.38 -9.70
N GLY A 348 22.03 5.86 -9.08
CA GLY A 348 21.87 7.23 -8.59
C GLY A 348 21.46 8.22 -9.67
N LYS A 349 20.89 7.76 -10.79
CA LYS A 349 20.37 8.62 -11.86
C LYS A 349 18.84 8.65 -11.79
N ILE A 350 18.25 9.79 -12.10
CA ILE A 350 16.81 9.88 -12.33
C ILE A 350 16.50 9.08 -13.60
N PRO A 351 15.58 8.09 -13.55
CA PRO A 351 15.24 7.29 -14.72
C PRO A 351 14.84 8.15 -15.92
N THR A 352 15.29 7.75 -17.09
CA THR A 352 15.00 8.47 -18.35
C THR A 352 13.50 8.44 -18.64
N GLU A 353 12.90 7.28 -18.53
CA GLU A 353 11.45 7.06 -18.53
C GLU A 353 11.07 6.56 -17.14
N ILE A 354 10.12 7.22 -16.50
CA ILE A 354 9.69 6.86 -15.15
C ILE A 354 8.43 6.01 -15.26
N PRO A 355 8.48 4.72 -14.91
CA PRO A 355 7.30 3.87 -14.89
C PRO A 355 6.29 4.42 -13.87
N SER A 356 5.03 4.44 -14.24
CA SER A 356 4.00 5.02 -13.37
C SER A 356 2.65 4.37 -13.58
N GLU A 357 1.96 4.10 -12.46
CA GLU A 357 0.59 3.65 -12.46
C GLU A 357 -0.37 4.71 -11.93
N MET A 358 -1.56 4.76 -12.48
CA MET A 358 -2.56 5.79 -12.17
C MET A 358 -3.93 5.20 -11.90
N TYR A 359 -4.70 5.94 -11.08
CA TYR A 359 -6.02 5.51 -10.61
C TYR A 359 -6.99 6.67 -10.53
N CYS A 360 -8.16 6.50 -11.13
CA CYS A 360 -9.24 7.45 -11.07
C CYS A 360 -10.32 6.96 -10.10
N HIS A 361 -10.19 7.32 -8.81
CA HIS A 361 -11.13 6.91 -7.76
C HIS A 361 -12.58 7.28 -8.11
N THR A 362 -12.80 8.47 -8.62
CA THR A 362 -14.12 9.04 -8.88
C THR A 362 -14.90 8.39 -10.02
N LEU A 363 -14.27 7.55 -10.84
CA LEU A 363 -15.00 6.71 -11.81
C LEU A 363 -15.77 5.57 -11.12
N THR A 364 -15.25 5.10 -9.98
CA THR A 364 -15.91 4.03 -9.19
C THR A 364 -16.71 4.62 -8.03
N ASP A 365 -16.17 5.62 -7.33
CA ASP A 365 -16.81 6.27 -6.20
C ASP A 365 -16.65 7.80 -6.28
N PRO A 366 -17.65 8.53 -6.78
CA PRO A 366 -17.62 9.98 -6.84
C PRO A 366 -17.90 10.66 -5.49
N SER A 367 -18.21 9.93 -4.42
CA SER A 367 -18.60 10.50 -3.12
C SER A 367 -17.49 11.28 -2.42
N ILE A 368 -16.24 11.16 -2.89
CA ILE A 368 -15.12 11.98 -2.42
C ILE A 368 -15.08 13.39 -3.00
N LEU A 369 -15.97 13.71 -3.96
CA LEU A 369 -16.19 15.05 -4.49
C LEU A 369 -17.46 15.65 -3.91
N SER A 370 -17.50 16.97 -3.80
CA SER A 370 -18.76 17.66 -3.54
C SER A 370 -19.78 17.39 -4.66
N PRO A 371 -21.09 17.48 -4.37
CA PRO A 371 -22.13 17.33 -5.39
C PRO A 371 -21.95 18.30 -6.57
N GLU A 372 -21.42 19.51 -6.31
CA GLU A 372 -21.17 20.51 -7.36
C GLU A 372 -20.05 20.05 -8.30
N LEU A 373 -18.90 19.64 -7.77
CA LEU A 373 -17.77 19.16 -8.58
C LEU A 373 -18.14 17.91 -9.38
N ASN A 374 -18.85 16.98 -8.74
CA ASN A 374 -19.35 15.78 -9.42
C ASN A 374 -20.32 16.12 -10.58
N ALA A 375 -21.27 17.02 -10.36
CA ALA A 375 -22.21 17.45 -11.40
C ALA A 375 -21.51 18.16 -12.58
N ARG A 376 -20.37 18.80 -12.33
CA ARG A 376 -19.52 19.44 -13.36
C ARG A 376 -18.61 18.45 -14.09
N GLY A 377 -18.59 17.16 -13.71
CA GLY A 377 -17.78 16.13 -14.34
C GLY A 377 -16.31 16.15 -13.94
N PHE A 378 -15.99 16.65 -12.73
CA PHE A 378 -14.62 16.62 -12.20
C PHE A 378 -14.23 15.20 -11.81
N HIS A 379 -12.94 14.91 -11.88
CA HIS A 379 -12.36 13.64 -11.50
C HIS A 379 -11.10 13.81 -10.65
N THR A 380 -10.75 12.78 -9.90
CA THR A 380 -9.45 12.71 -9.24
C THR A 380 -8.55 11.73 -9.98
N LEU A 381 -7.26 12.03 -10.09
CA LEU A 381 -6.27 11.11 -10.60
C LEU A 381 -5.11 11.03 -9.60
N THR A 382 -4.84 9.82 -9.13
CA THR A 382 -3.71 9.51 -8.25
C THR A 382 -2.68 8.72 -9.04
N LEU A 383 -1.40 9.10 -8.96
CA LEU A 383 -0.29 8.48 -9.66
C LEU A 383 0.77 8.04 -8.66
N PHE A 384 1.32 6.85 -8.88
CA PHE A 384 2.51 6.34 -8.22
C PHE A 384 3.62 6.11 -9.25
N ALA A 385 4.72 6.82 -9.09
CA ALA A 385 5.91 6.65 -9.92
C ALA A 385 6.82 5.60 -9.28
N LEU A 386 7.18 4.58 -10.02
CA LEU A 386 8.10 3.54 -9.59
C LEU A 386 9.55 3.97 -9.76
N HIS A 387 10.45 3.31 -9.04
CA HIS A 387 11.91 3.53 -9.14
C HIS A 387 12.35 4.98 -8.94
N THR A 388 11.65 5.66 -8.03
CA THR A 388 12.04 6.99 -7.54
C THR A 388 12.44 6.94 -6.06
N PRO A 389 13.53 6.17 -5.72
CA PRO A 389 13.91 5.92 -4.33
C PRO A 389 14.33 7.20 -3.60
N ALA A 390 14.20 7.17 -2.27
CA ALA A 390 14.55 8.31 -1.41
C ALA A 390 16.00 8.81 -1.65
N SER A 391 16.92 7.92 -1.97
CA SER A 391 18.32 8.25 -2.23
C SER A 391 18.55 9.18 -3.42
N LEU A 392 17.63 9.24 -4.38
CA LEU A 392 17.72 10.22 -5.48
C LEU A 392 17.59 11.66 -4.98
N PHE A 393 16.83 11.87 -3.91
CA PHE A 393 16.50 13.19 -3.36
C PHE A 393 17.49 13.67 -2.28
N ASP A 394 18.52 12.88 -1.92
CA ASP A 394 19.41 13.18 -0.79
C ASP A 394 20.32 14.41 -1.04
N LYS A 395 20.65 14.72 -2.29
CA LYS A 395 21.62 15.80 -2.60
C LYS A 395 20.94 17.14 -2.88
N ASP A 396 19.89 17.13 -3.67
CA ASP A 396 19.17 18.34 -4.10
C ASP A 396 17.69 17.97 -4.25
N HIS A 397 16.98 17.96 -3.11
CA HIS A 397 15.60 17.50 -3.03
C HIS A 397 14.68 18.21 -4.01
N ASP A 398 14.71 19.54 -4.05
CA ASP A 398 13.73 20.32 -4.80
C ASP A 398 13.97 20.24 -6.32
N ALA A 399 15.23 20.36 -6.75
CA ALA A 399 15.58 20.23 -8.17
C ALA A 399 15.31 18.82 -8.71
N VAL A 400 15.62 17.78 -7.90
CA VAL A 400 15.32 16.37 -8.28
C VAL A 400 13.81 16.15 -8.33
N LYS A 401 13.05 16.66 -7.37
CA LYS A 401 11.58 16.54 -7.34
C LYS A 401 10.97 17.20 -8.58
N GLU A 402 11.41 18.41 -8.94
CA GLU A 402 10.93 19.12 -10.13
C GLU A 402 11.21 18.32 -11.40
N GLU A 403 12.43 17.81 -11.58
CA GLU A 403 12.81 17.03 -12.76
C GLU A 403 12.06 15.68 -12.82
N VAL A 404 11.88 14.98 -11.68
CA VAL A 404 11.12 13.73 -11.61
C VAL A 404 9.66 13.98 -12.00
N VAL A 405 9.00 14.97 -11.40
CA VAL A 405 7.60 15.30 -11.74
C VAL A 405 7.48 15.68 -13.22
N LYS A 406 8.40 16.48 -13.75
CA LYS A 406 8.42 16.86 -15.16
C LYS A 406 8.52 15.65 -16.08
N ARG A 407 9.41 14.67 -15.80
CA ARG A 407 9.56 13.45 -16.59
C ARG A 407 8.30 12.58 -16.54
N ILE A 408 7.71 12.42 -15.35
CA ILE A 408 6.44 11.68 -15.18
C ILE A 408 5.34 12.29 -16.04
N LEU A 409 5.12 13.61 -15.93
CA LEU A 409 4.06 14.29 -16.68
C LEU A 409 4.34 14.32 -18.18
N SER A 410 5.63 14.38 -18.58
CA SER A 410 6.00 14.25 -19.99
C SER A 410 5.66 12.86 -20.54
N GLY A 411 6.04 11.79 -19.84
CA GLY A 411 5.69 10.42 -20.23
C GLY A 411 4.19 10.18 -20.32
N LEU A 412 3.40 10.75 -19.40
CA LEU A 412 1.94 10.71 -19.47
C LEU A 412 1.42 11.43 -20.72
N ASN A 413 1.97 12.60 -21.04
CA ASN A 413 1.56 13.41 -22.20
C ASN A 413 1.84 12.71 -23.54
N ASP A 414 2.76 11.76 -23.60
CA ASP A 414 3.03 10.99 -24.82
C ASP A 414 1.82 10.17 -25.28
N TYR A 415 0.92 9.82 -24.37
CA TYR A 415 -0.30 9.05 -24.64
C TYR A 415 -1.58 9.90 -24.72
N LEU A 416 -1.52 11.18 -24.33
CA LEU A 416 -2.68 12.07 -24.28
C LEU A 416 -2.79 12.93 -25.55
N VAL A 417 -4.03 13.23 -25.99
CA VAL A 417 -4.31 14.14 -27.11
C VAL A 417 -3.84 15.56 -26.80
N ARG A 418 -3.95 15.98 -25.54
CA ARG A 418 -3.47 17.27 -25.02
C ARG A 418 -2.67 17.06 -23.74
N PRO A 419 -1.76 17.96 -23.39
CA PRO A 419 -1.01 17.85 -22.14
C PRO A 419 -1.93 17.79 -20.92
N ILE A 420 -1.56 16.98 -19.92
CA ILE A 420 -2.33 16.82 -18.67
C ILE A 420 -2.61 18.16 -17.97
N SER A 421 -1.73 19.14 -18.12
CA SER A 421 -1.89 20.49 -17.58
C SER A 421 -3.16 21.22 -18.05
N GLU A 422 -3.68 20.87 -19.24
CA GLU A 422 -4.93 21.45 -19.76
C GLU A 422 -6.19 20.82 -19.12
N TYR A 423 -6.05 19.68 -18.44
CA TYR A 423 -7.14 18.99 -17.77
C TYR A 423 -7.19 19.31 -16.27
N LEU A 424 -6.09 19.83 -15.67
CA LEU A 424 -6.05 20.14 -14.24
C LEU A 424 -7.11 21.18 -13.87
N ALA A 425 -7.79 20.95 -12.74
CA ALA A 425 -8.58 21.97 -12.09
C ALA A 425 -7.67 23.07 -11.53
N LEU A 426 -8.23 24.24 -11.31
CA LEU A 426 -7.57 25.33 -10.60
C LEU A 426 -8.18 25.48 -9.21
N ASP A 427 -7.35 25.76 -8.24
CA ASP A 427 -7.78 26.09 -6.89
C ASP A 427 -8.29 27.54 -6.76
N GLU A 428 -8.67 27.98 -5.57
CA GLU A 428 -9.19 29.32 -5.30
C GLU A 428 -8.18 30.44 -5.67
N ASP A 429 -6.88 30.15 -5.58
CA ASP A 429 -5.82 31.11 -5.89
C ASP A 429 -5.39 31.05 -7.38
N GLY A 430 -6.05 30.20 -8.18
CA GLY A 430 -5.76 29.99 -9.61
C GLY A 430 -4.56 29.08 -9.86
N ALA A 431 -4.05 28.38 -8.86
CA ALA A 431 -2.98 27.40 -9.02
C ALA A 431 -3.54 26.04 -9.49
N PRO A 432 -2.80 25.28 -10.30
CA PRO A 432 -3.24 23.95 -10.74
C PRO A 432 -3.33 22.96 -9.56
N CYS A 433 -4.41 22.19 -9.52
CA CYS A 433 -4.65 21.19 -8.48
C CYS A 433 -3.80 19.93 -8.70
N ILE A 434 -2.52 20.04 -8.37
CA ILE A 434 -1.54 18.94 -8.41
C ILE A 434 -0.65 19.01 -7.18
N GLU A 435 -0.50 17.89 -6.47
CA GLU A 435 0.39 17.73 -5.32
C GLU A 435 1.32 16.54 -5.55
N ALA A 436 2.63 16.71 -5.44
CA ALA A 436 3.61 15.63 -5.48
C ALA A 436 4.24 15.44 -4.10
N LYS A 437 4.40 14.18 -3.66
CA LYS A 437 5.05 13.78 -2.42
C LYS A 437 6.18 12.81 -2.69
N THR A 438 7.39 13.22 -2.32
CA THR A 438 8.59 12.37 -2.40
C THR A 438 8.64 11.38 -1.24
N PRO A 439 9.45 10.30 -1.34
CA PRO A 439 9.69 9.40 -0.21
C PRO A 439 10.17 10.12 1.07
N GLN A 440 11.00 11.15 0.95
CA GLN A 440 11.47 11.92 2.10
C GLN A 440 10.36 12.77 2.74
N GLU A 441 9.47 13.36 1.93
CA GLU A 441 8.30 14.08 2.46
C GLU A 441 7.30 13.14 3.15
N LEU A 442 7.20 11.87 2.71
CA LEU A 442 6.41 10.84 3.41
C LEU A 442 7.02 10.50 4.78
N GLU A 443 8.35 10.40 4.86
CA GLU A 443 9.04 10.19 6.15
C GLU A 443 8.76 11.32 7.13
N GLN A 444 8.87 12.57 6.67
CA GLN A 444 8.63 13.76 7.49
C GLN A 444 7.16 13.84 7.97
N ALA A 445 6.21 13.59 7.07
CA ALA A 445 4.80 13.76 7.36
C ALA A 445 4.23 12.67 8.28
N ILE A 446 4.54 11.42 8.03
CA ILE A 446 3.88 10.26 8.66
C ILE A 446 4.86 9.22 9.22
N GLY A 447 6.16 9.49 9.21
CA GLY A 447 7.17 8.63 9.82
C GLY A 447 7.44 7.32 9.07
N LEU A 448 7.22 7.29 7.74
CA LEU A 448 7.62 6.19 6.89
C LEU A 448 9.12 6.27 6.61
N PRO A 449 9.96 5.36 7.13
CA PRO A 449 11.42 5.48 7.04
C PRO A 449 11.86 5.48 5.57
N ARG A 450 12.55 6.53 5.15
CA ARG A 450 12.95 6.71 3.75
C ARG A 450 11.77 6.57 2.76
N GLY A 451 10.54 6.88 3.18
CA GLY A 451 9.34 6.72 2.39
C GLY A 451 8.91 5.26 2.14
N ASN A 452 9.53 4.28 2.82
CA ASN A 452 9.19 2.87 2.64
C ASN A 452 7.84 2.56 3.29
N ILE A 453 6.84 2.25 2.47
CA ILE A 453 5.46 2.01 2.92
C ILE A 453 5.29 0.71 3.73
N PHE A 454 6.27 -0.19 3.65
CA PHE A 454 6.31 -1.44 4.43
C PHE A 454 7.20 -1.32 5.67
N HIS A 455 7.80 -0.16 5.92
CA HIS A 455 8.77 0.10 6.99
C HIS A 455 10.06 -0.75 6.91
N GLY A 456 10.33 -1.39 5.80
CA GLY A 456 11.45 -2.30 5.55
C GLY A 456 11.09 -3.32 4.49
N ASP A 457 11.87 -4.40 4.37
CA ASP A 457 11.54 -5.47 3.44
C ASP A 457 10.33 -6.28 3.93
N LEU A 458 9.41 -6.55 3.02
CA LEU A 458 8.36 -7.54 3.26
C LEU A 458 8.98 -8.90 3.58
N GLN A 459 8.32 -9.64 4.45
CA GLN A 459 8.68 -11.01 4.79
C GLN A 459 7.60 -11.94 4.23
N PHE A 460 7.96 -13.17 3.89
CA PHE A 460 6.94 -14.16 3.55
C PHE A 460 5.93 -14.30 4.72
N PRO A 461 4.64 -14.56 4.44
CA PRO A 461 3.59 -14.58 5.48
C PRO A 461 3.57 -15.86 6.32
N TRP A 462 4.72 -16.49 6.49
CA TRP A 462 4.97 -17.71 7.31
C TRP A 462 6.30 -17.62 8.03
N LYS A 463 6.58 -18.60 8.92
CA LYS A 463 7.86 -18.71 9.62
C LYS A 463 8.92 -19.25 8.68
N VAL A 464 9.99 -18.51 8.51
CA VAL A 464 11.23 -19.06 7.98
C VAL A 464 11.95 -19.87 9.07
N ASN A 465 12.84 -20.79 8.66
CA ASN A 465 13.56 -21.65 9.59
C ASN A 465 14.21 -20.88 10.74
N GLY A 466 13.92 -21.30 11.98
CA GLY A 466 14.46 -20.71 13.20
C GLY A 466 13.74 -19.47 13.73
N ASP A 467 12.67 -19.00 13.08
CA ASP A 467 11.87 -17.87 13.58
C ASP A 467 11.07 -18.28 14.82
N PRO A 468 11.35 -17.72 16.01
CA PRO A 468 10.67 -18.06 17.24
C PRO A 468 9.29 -17.39 17.36
N ARG A 469 8.98 -16.41 16.51
CA ARG A 469 7.75 -15.61 16.62
C ARG A 469 6.52 -16.47 16.34
N LYS A 470 5.48 -16.30 17.16
CA LYS A 470 4.22 -17.00 16.98
C LYS A 470 3.29 -16.23 16.05
N TRP A 471 3.20 -14.92 16.23
CA TRP A 471 2.31 -14.02 15.48
C TRP A 471 3.04 -13.15 14.46
N GLY A 472 4.38 -13.09 14.51
CA GLY A 472 5.20 -12.24 13.65
C GLY A 472 5.27 -10.77 14.07
N VAL A 473 4.82 -10.48 15.28
CA VAL A 473 4.74 -9.14 15.89
C VAL A 473 5.67 -9.02 17.11
N GLU A 474 6.19 -10.13 17.59
CA GLU A 474 7.01 -10.21 18.79
C GLU A 474 8.38 -9.56 18.53
N THR A 475 8.88 -8.90 19.56
CA THR A 475 10.25 -8.35 19.62
C THR A 475 11.11 -9.17 20.60
N ASN A 476 12.32 -8.70 20.89
CA ASN A 476 13.13 -9.25 21.98
C ASN A 476 12.61 -8.86 23.38
N SER A 477 11.61 -7.98 23.48
CA SER A 477 10.88 -7.66 24.69
C SER A 477 9.61 -8.52 24.82
N GLN A 478 9.31 -8.96 26.03
CA GLN A 478 8.03 -9.65 26.29
C GLN A 478 6.83 -8.70 26.36
N ARG A 479 7.08 -7.38 26.44
CA ARG A 479 6.05 -6.34 26.68
C ARG A 479 5.93 -5.32 25.58
N ILE A 480 6.75 -5.41 24.54
CA ILE A 480 6.71 -4.50 23.39
C ILE A 480 6.50 -5.33 22.13
N LEU A 481 5.40 -5.07 21.44
CA LEU A 481 5.02 -5.75 20.19
C LEU A 481 4.98 -4.74 19.05
N ILE A 482 5.24 -5.19 17.82
CA ILE A 482 5.10 -4.39 16.61
C ILE A 482 3.65 -4.54 16.10
N ALA A 483 2.92 -3.45 15.97
CA ALA A 483 1.56 -3.46 15.45
C ALA A 483 1.43 -2.79 14.06
N GLY A 484 2.51 -2.22 13.53
CA GLY A 484 2.54 -1.50 12.25
C GLY A 484 3.06 -2.33 11.09
N SER A 485 3.26 -1.65 9.94
CA SER A 485 3.70 -2.26 8.67
C SER A 485 5.03 -3.02 8.75
N GLY A 486 5.88 -2.75 9.76
CA GLY A 486 7.13 -3.48 9.98
C GLY A 486 6.98 -4.88 10.60
N ALA A 487 5.78 -5.33 10.96
CA ALA A 487 5.52 -6.69 11.40
C ALA A 487 5.53 -7.68 10.22
N VAL A 488 5.70 -8.97 10.49
CA VAL A 488 5.37 -10.01 9.50
C VAL A 488 3.89 -9.88 9.16
N ARG A 489 3.51 -9.90 7.88
CA ARG A 489 2.14 -9.64 7.39
C ARG A 489 1.68 -8.19 7.59
N GLY A 490 2.63 -7.25 7.80
CA GLY A 490 2.31 -5.84 8.10
C GLY A 490 2.03 -4.96 6.91
N GLY A 491 2.33 -5.42 5.69
CA GLY A 491 2.27 -4.59 4.49
C GLY A 491 0.86 -4.14 4.09
N GLY A 492 0.78 -2.97 3.44
CA GLY A 492 -0.45 -2.40 2.89
C GLY A 492 -1.47 -1.90 3.93
N VAL A 493 -2.64 -1.50 3.45
CA VAL A 493 -3.78 -1.14 4.31
C VAL A 493 -4.58 -2.40 4.60
N SER A 494 -4.22 -3.11 5.67
CA SER A 494 -4.75 -4.44 5.97
C SER A 494 -5.38 -4.60 7.36
N GLY A 495 -4.88 -3.90 8.37
CA GLY A 495 -5.26 -4.17 9.76
C GLY A 495 -4.72 -5.47 10.35
N ILE A 496 -4.06 -6.31 9.52
CA ILE A 496 -3.57 -7.63 9.93
C ILE A 496 -2.53 -7.52 11.04
N ALA A 497 -1.53 -6.64 10.88
CA ALA A 497 -0.52 -6.43 11.92
C ALA A 497 -1.14 -5.98 13.24
N GLY A 498 -2.13 -5.10 13.18
CA GLY A 498 -2.88 -4.64 14.36
C GLY A 498 -3.64 -5.77 15.05
N HIS A 499 -4.38 -6.59 14.28
CA HIS A 499 -5.06 -7.79 14.79
C HIS A 499 -4.07 -8.75 15.46
N ASN A 500 -3.01 -9.13 14.75
CA ASN A 500 -2.05 -10.11 15.23
C ASN A 500 -1.31 -9.61 16.49
N ALA A 501 -0.99 -8.31 16.56
CA ALA A 501 -0.43 -7.69 17.75
C ALA A 501 -1.41 -7.69 18.93
N ALA A 502 -2.70 -7.46 18.69
CA ALA A 502 -3.71 -7.57 19.72
C ALA A 502 -3.85 -9.00 20.24
N MET A 503 -3.86 -10.01 19.37
CA MET A 503 -3.92 -11.43 19.77
C MET A 503 -2.70 -11.82 20.60
N ALA A 504 -1.49 -11.48 20.15
CA ALA A 504 -0.25 -11.70 20.90
C ALA A 504 -0.27 -11.00 22.26
N ALA A 505 -0.75 -9.74 22.30
CA ALA A 505 -0.89 -8.97 23.54
C ALA A 505 -1.86 -9.63 24.51
N LEU A 506 -3.01 -10.11 24.06
CA LEU A 506 -4.00 -10.80 24.90
C LEU A 506 -3.46 -12.10 25.47
N GLU A 507 -2.68 -12.88 24.69
CA GLU A 507 -1.99 -14.07 25.19
C GLU A 507 -0.95 -13.70 26.26
N THR A 508 -0.15 -12.67 26.02
CA THR A 508 0.84 -12.18 26.98
C THR A 508 0.18 -11.72 28.26
N LEU A 509 -0.88 -10.89 28.17
CA LEU A 509 -1.60 -10.35 29.33
C LEU A 509 -2.26 -11.42 30.20
N LYS A 510 -2.63 -12.59 29.65
CA LYS A 510 -3.15 -13.73 30.43
C LYS A 510 -2.06 -14.40 31.27
N ASN A 511 -0.82 -14.35 30.82
CA ASN A 511 0.32 -15.03 31.44
C ASN A 511 1.14 -14.08 32.36
N LEU A 512 0.82 -12.79 32.37
CA LEU A 512 1.46 -11.83 33.26
C LEU A 512 0.83 -11.91 34.67
N PRO A 513 1.66 -11.82 35.71
CA PRO A 513 1.18 -11.83 37.11
C PRO A 513 0.34 -10.60 37.45
#